data_7204d4ecf98d135f38a62e0f35fe141d
#
_entry.id   7204d4ecf98d135f38a62e0f35fe141d
#
_cell.length_a   1.000
_cell.length_b   1.000
_cell.length_c   1.000
_cell.angle_alpha   90.00
_cell.angle_beta   90.00
_cell.angle_gamma   90.00
#
_symmetry.space_group_name_H-M   'P 1'
#
loop_
_entity.id
_entity.type
_entity.pdbx_description
1 polymer ?
#
loop_
_entity_poly.entity_id
_entity_poly.type
_entity_poly.pdbx_seq_one_letter_code
_entity_poly.pdbx_strand_id
1 'polypeptide(L)'
;MKDFQNKVALITGAGSGIGRALALELAENGCSLALVDWNEDSLAETKSMLEKKNVAVSTHAFDISDRDKVDDLPNQVLSHHNHIDLVFNNAGLSIVGTVDEVEEEDWNFGLDILLNSVIQMTTVFLPLLEKRPEAAIVNTSSIFGLFSVPKQSIYNVGKFGVKAFTESLSLEMEM
;
A
#
# COMPACT_ATOMS: atom_id res chain seq x y z
N MET A 1 1.78 -14.47 10.70
CA MET A 1 1.08 -13.65 11.73
C MET A 1 -0.31 -14.21 11.95
N LYS A 2 -0.71 -14.44 13.21
CA LYS A 2 -2.02 -15.02 13.57
C LYS A 2 -2.86 -14.09 14.43
N ASP A 3 -2.24 -13.08 15.03
CA ASP A 3 -2.88 -12.10 15.91
C ASP A 3 -2.47 -10.69 15.48
N PHE A 4 -3.44 -9.81 15.38
CA PHE A 4 -3.26 -8.40 14.99
C PHE A 4 -3.38 -7.44 16.18
N GLN A 5 -3.71 -7.95 17.36
CA GLN A 5 -3.88 -7.12 18.54
C GLN A 5 -2.55 -6.42 18.90
N ASN A 6 -2.60 -5.12 19.15
CA ASN A 6 -1.45 -4.25 19.42
C ASN A 6 -0.40 -4.17 18.28
N LYS A 7 -0.75 -4.62 17.08
CA LYS A 7 0.04 -4.38 15.87
C LYS A 7 -0.28 -3.01 15.28
N VAL A 8 0.60 -2.53 14.43
CA VAL A 8 0.38 -1.31 13.64
C VAL A 8 0.49 -1.66 12.16
N ALA A 9 -0.53 -1.34 11.40
CA ALA A 9 -0.59 -1.56 9.97
C ALA A 9 -0.65 -0.24 9.19
N LEU A 10 0.17 -0.10 8.18
CA LEU A 10 0.05 0.94 7.16
C LEU A 10 -0.68 0.38 5.95
N ILE A 11 -1.62 1.16 5.41
CA ILE A 11 -2.44 0.77 4.25
C ILE A 11 -2.46 1.91 3.25
N THR A 12 -1.98 1.68 2.02
CA THR A 12 -2.13 2.62 0.92
C THR A 12 -3.44 2.39 0.16
N GLY A 13 -4.05 3.47 -0.37
CA GLY A 13 -5.39 3.40 -0.96
C GLY A 13 -6.48 3.14 0.08
N ALA A 14 -6.29 3.65 1.30
CA ALA A 14 -7.16 3.37 2.44
C ALA A 14 -8.48 4.17 2.44
N GLY A 15 -8.62 5.14 1.54
CA GLY A 15 -9.82 6.00 1.43
C GLY A 15 -11.03 5.27 0.87
N SER A 16 -10.88 4.14 0.17
CA SER A 16 -12.00 3.45 -0.48
C SER A 16 -11.74 1.96 -0.70
N GLY A 17 -12.76 1.26 -1.19
CA GLY A 17 -12.65 -0.11 -1.72
C GLY A 17 -11.96 -1.10 -0.78
N ILE A 18 -11.00 -1.84 -1.32
CA ILE A 18 -10.27 -2.89 -0.60
C ILE A 18 -9.45 -2.30 0.56
N GLY A 19 -8.78 -1.15 0.37
CA GLY A 19 -7.98 -0.52 1.42
C GLY A 19 -8.82 -0.12 2.64
N ARG A 20 -9.99 0.48 2.41
CA ARG A 20 -10.96 0.80 3.48
C ARG A 20 -11.45 -0.47 4.19
N ALA A 21 -11.80 -1.50 3.43
CA ALA A 21 -12.28 -2.76 4.01
C ALA A 21 -11.21 -3.44 4.87
N LEU A 22 -9.95 -3.44 4.43
CA LEU A 22 -8.80 -3.91 5.20
C LEU A 22 -8.62 -3.10 6.50
N ALA A 23 -8.74 -1.76 6.43
CA ALA A 23 -8.63 -0.90 7.60
C ALA A 23 -9.70 -1.23 8.66
N LEU A 24 -10.95 -1.40 8.23
CA LEU A 24 -12.05 -1.76 9.10
C LEU A 24 -11.84 -3.14 9.76
N GLU A 25 -11.47 -4.14 8.98
CA GLU A 25 -11.23 -5.50 9.47
C GLU A 25 -10.05 -5.58 10.44
N LEU A 26 -8.93 -4.91 10.12
CA LEU A 26 -7.76 -4.88 11.01
C LEU A 26 -8.06 -4.17 12.34
N ALA A 27 -8.84 -3.08 12.30
CA ALA A 27 -9.27 -2.39 13.51
C ALA A 27 -10.19 -3.24 14.40
N GLU A 28 -11.09 -4.05 13.79
CA GLU A 28 -11.90 -5.02 14.55
C GLU A 28 -11.04 -6.03 15.31
N ASN A 29 -9.88 -6.35 14.77
CA ASN A 29 -8.91 -7.27 15.37
C ASN A 29 -7.85 -6.55 16.25
N GLY A 30 -8.10 -5.29 16.63
CA GLY A 30 -7.26 -4.55 17.59
C GLY A 30 -5.95 -3.98 17.02
N CYS A 31 -5.85 -3.89 15.69
CA CYS A 31 -4.69 -3.32 15.00
C CYS A 31 -4.82 -1.80 14.89
N SER A 32 -3.79 -1.05 15.28
CA SER A 32 -3.69 0.38 15.03
C SER A 32 -3.31 0.66 13.57
N LEU A 33 -3.69 1.81 13.01
CA LEU A 33 -3.68 2.05 11.58
C LEU A 33 -3.01 3.37 11.20
N ALA A 34 -2.12 3.32 10.20
CA ALA A 34 -1.64 4.46 9.44
C ALA A 34 -2.26 4.38 8.03
N LEU A 35 -3.20 5.27 7.74
CA LEU A 35 -3.98 5.27 6.50
C LEU A 35 -3.42 6.26 5.51
N VAL A 36 -3.11 5.82 4.31
CA VAL A 36 -2.57 6.64 3.21
C VAL A 36 -3.54 6.63 2.04
N ASP A 37 -3.89 7.80 1.53
CA ASP A 37 -4.65 7.98 0.29
C ASP A 37 -4.40 9.39 -0.27
N TRP A 38 -4.57 9.58 -1.57
CA TRP A 38 -4.48 10.91 -2.18
C TRP A 38 -5.72 11.76 -1.90
N ASN A 39 -6.87 11.14 -1.63
CA ASN A 39 -8.14 11.80 -1.38
C ASN A 39 -8.38 11.97 0.13
N GLU A 40 -8.20 13.21 0.60
CA GLU A 40 -8.32 13.57 2.01
C GLU A 40 -9.73 13.35 2.56
N ASP A 41 -10.78 13.66 1.78
CA ASP A 41 -12.17 13.48 2.21
C ASP A 41 -12.50 11.99 2.41
N SER A 42 -12.05 11.14 1.49
CA SER A 42 -12.22 9.69 1.60
C SER A 42 -11.46 9.08 2.77
N LEU A 43 -10.27 9.62 3.11
CA LEU A 43 -9.53 9.23 4.32
C LEU A 43 -10.28 9.66 5.58
N ALA A 44 -10.82 10.88 5.62
CA ALA A 44 -11.60 11.38 6.75
C ALA A 44 -12.86 10.52 6.98
N GLU A 45 -13.53 10.11 5.90
CA GLU A 45 -14.67 9.17 5.97
C GLU A 45 -14.25 7.82 6.57
N THR A 46 -13.15 7.22 6.06
CA THR A 46 -12.64 5.95 6.59
C THR A 46 -12.26 6.09 8.07
N LYS A 47 -11.59 7.18 8.45
CA LYS A 47 -11.23 7.45 9.85
C LYS A 47 -12.46 7.57 10.74
N SER A 48 -13.53 8.25 10.28
CA SER A 48 -14.76 8.39 11.06
C SER A 48 -15.47 7.06 11.33
N MET A 49 -15.39 6.11 10.38
CA MET A 49 -15.91 4.75 10.58
C MET A 49 -15.14 3.98 11.66
N LEU A 50 -13.89 4.38 11.92
CA LEU A 50 -12.99 3.75 12.89
C LEU A 50 -13.07 4.37 14.29
N GLU A 51 -13.75 5.51 14.48
CA GLU A 51 -13.83 6.23 15.76
C GLU A 51 -14.35 5.38 16.93
N LYS A 52 -15.22 4.41 16.64
CA LYS A 52 -15.80 3.51 17.66
C LYS A 52 -14.89 2.31 17.99
N LYS A 53 -13.77 2.17 17.28
CA LYS A 53 -12.79 1.13 17.51
C LYS A 53 -11.73 1.67 18.47
N ASN A 54 -11.37 0.90 19.44
CA ASN A 54 -10.38 1.32 20.46
C ASN A 54 -8.95 1.10 19.95
N VAL A 55 -8.62 1.71 18.80
CA VAL A 55 -7.30 1.63 18.14
C VAL A 55 -6.82 3.02 17.74
N ALA A 56 -5.51 3.23 17.71
CA ALA A 56 -4.93 4.48 17.23
C ALA A 56 -5.00 4.53 15.69
N VAL A 57 -5.41 5.69 15.14
CA VAL A 57 -5.52 5.89 13.69
C VAL A 57 -4.86 7.21 13.29
N SER A 58 -3.83 7.16 12.46
CA SER A 58 -3.27 8.33 11.75
C SER A 58 -3.67 8.33 10.29
N THR A 59 -3.77 9.50 9.68
CA THR A 59 -4.09 9.70 8.26
C THR A 59 -3.02 10.54 7.59
N HIS A 60 -2.64 10.15 6.37
CA HIS A 60 -1.58 10.77 5.58
C HIS A 60 -2.11 10.97 4.16
N ALA A 61 -2.54 12.22 3.86
CA ALA A 61 -3.15 12.57 2.58
C ALA A 61 -2.09 13.05 1.59
N PHE A 62 -1.74 12.23 0.61
CA PHE A 62 -0.83 12.58 -0.48
C PHE A 62 -0.89 11.56 -1.63
N ASP A 63 -0.40 11.96 -2.80
CA ASP A 63 -0.23 11.07 -3.94
C ASP A 63 0.97 10.14 -3.71
N ILE A 64 0.73 8.83 -3.75
CA ILE A 64 1.75 7.79 -3.50
C ILE A 64 2.88 7.78 -4.54
N SER A 65 2.72 8.48 -5.67
CA SER A 65 3.79 8.72 -6.64
C SER A 65 4.77 9.82 -6.24
N ASP A 66 4.42 10.64 -5.24
CA ASP A 66 5.29 11.68 -4.67
C ASP A 66 6.38 11.03 -3.79
N ARG A 67 7.57 10.85 -4.39
CA ARG A 67 8.70 10.15 -3.78
C ARG A 67 9.17 10.78 -2.48
N ASP A 68 9.22 12.11 -2.43
CA ASP A 68 9.71 12.84 -1.25
C ASP A 68 8.76 12.61 -0.06
N LYS A 69 7.45 12.58 -0.30
CA LYS A 69 6.46 12.27 0.73
C LYS A 69 6.51 10.82 1.19
N VAL A 70 6.78 9.88 0.28
CA VAL A 70 6.98 8.47 0.63
C VAL A 70 8.24 8.31 1.49
N ASP A 71 9.33 9.00 1.17
CA ASP A 71 10.60 8.93 1.93
C ASP A 71 10.44 9.49 3.36
N ASP A 72 9.60 10.51 3.57
CA ASP A 72 9.32 11.06 4.91
C ASP A 72 8.23 10.30 5.68
N LEU A 73 7.43 9.49 5.01
CA LEU A 73 6.30 8.80 5.63
C LEU A 73 6.66 7.95 6.85
N PRO A 74 7.79 7.21 6.89
CA PRO A 74 8.20 6.48 8.10
C PRO A 74 8.32 7.37 9.34
N ASN A 75 8.86 8.59 9.21
CA ASN A 75 8.96 9.54 10.30
C ASN A 75 7.58 10.01 10.78
N GLN A 76 6.69 10.32 9.84
CA GLN A 76 5.32 10.71 10.13
C GLN A 76 4.55 9.60 10.85
N VAL A 77 4.65 8.35 10.37
CA VAL A 77 4.02 7.19 11.01
C VAL A 77 4.54 6.98 12.42
N LEU A 78 5.87 7.00 12.61
CA LEU A 78 6.48 6.80 13.92
C LEU A 78 6.19 7.94 14.90
N SER A 79 5.83 9.13 14.44
CA SER A 79 5.39 10.23 15.30
C SER A 79 4.01 9.98 15.96
N HIS A 80 3.17 9.13 15.34
CA HIS A 80 1.84 8.75 15.84
C HIS A 80 1.82 7.35 16.45
N HIS A 81 2.69 6.47 15.97
CA HIS A 81 2.77 5.07 16.36
C HIS A 81 4.21 4.73 16.76
N ASN A 82 4.40 3.98 17.82
CA ASN A 82 5.75 3.65 18.31
C ASN A 82 6.52 2.68 17.40
N HIS A 83 5.83 2.01 16.48
CA HIS A 83 6.38 0.99 15.58
C HIS A 83 5.46 0.78 14.38
N ILE A 84 5.91 -0.07 13.45
CA ILE A 84 5.12 -0.60 12.33
C ILE A 84 5.39 -2.10 12.23
N ASP A 85 4.34 -2.90 12.03
CA ASP A 85 4.43 -4.36 11.89
C ASP A 85 3.97 -4.85 10.52
N LEU A 86 3.09 -4.09 9.86
CA LEU A 86 2.46 -4.48 8.61
C LEU A 86 2.44 -3.33 7.62
N VAL A 87 2.78 -3.61 6.37
CA VAL A 87 2.62 -2.66 5.25
C VAL A 87 1.78 -3.31 4.17
N PHE A 88 0.62 -2.71 3.87
CA PHE A 88 -0.25 -3.11 2.77
C PHE A 88 -0.10 -2.11 1.62
N ASN A 89 0.65 -2.48 0.62
CA ASN A 89 0.76 -1.77 -0.65
C ASN A 89 -0.47 -2.13 -1.50
N ASN A 90 -1.55 -1.38 -1.31
CA ASN A 90 -2.84 -1.67 -1.93
C ASN A 90 -3.27 -0.59 -2.92
N ALA A 91 -2.77 0.63 -2.83
CA ALA A 91 -3.08 1.70 -3.80
C ALA A 91 -2.90 1.23 -5.24
N GLY A 92 -3.79 1.66 -6.11
CA GLY A 92 -3.74 1.28 -7.51
C GLY A 92 -4.86 1.90 -8.32
N LEU A 93 -4.65 1.95 -9.61
CA LEU A 93 -5.58 2.48 -10.60
C LEU A 93 -5.55 1.61 -11.86
N SER A 94 -6.43 1.90 -12.81
CA SER A 94 -6.42 1.27 -14.13
C SER A 94 -6.52 2.34 -15.21
N ILE A 95 -5.62 2.27 -16.19
CA ILE A 95 -5.66 3.07 -17.41
C ILE A 95 -5.97 2.12 -18.57
N VAL A 96 -7.00 2.43 -19.33
CA VAL A 96 -7.54 1.55 -20.38
C VAL A 96 -7.28 2.17 -21.74
N GLY A 97 -6.54 1.48 -22.60
CA GLY A 97 -6.24 1.87 -23.97
C GLY A 97 -5.33 0.84 -24.64
N THR A 98 -5.28 0.87 -25.97
CA THR A 98 -4.26 0.11 -26.73
C THR A 98 -2.90 0.80 -26.58
N VAL A 99 -1.81 0.09 -26.89
CA VAL A 99 -0.44 0.61 -26.71
C VAL A 99 -0.19 1.88 -27.54
N ASP A 100 -0.88 2.02 -28.67
CA ASP A 100 -0.81 3.19 -29.55
C ASP A 100 -1.78 4.33 -29.17
N GLU A 101 -2.74 4.07 -28.28
CA GLU A 101 -3.68 5.08 -27.76
C GLU A 101 -3.21 5.70 -26.43
N VAL A 102 -2.33 5.02 -25.70
CA VAL A 102 -1.88 5.44 -24.36
C VAL A 102 -0.62 6.30 -24.49
N GLU A 103 -0.67 7.51 -23.94
CA GLU A 103 0.44 8.46 -23.98
C GLU A 103 1.58 8.08 -23.00
N GLU A 104 2.76 8.66 -23.21
CA GLU A 104 3.93 8.42 -22.34
C GLU A 104 3.66 8.85 -20.89
N GLU A 105 2.92 9.93 -20.70
CA GLU A 105 2.51 10.43 -19.38
C GLU A 105 1.65 9.43 -18.62
N ASP A 106 0.74 8.74 -19.31
CA ASP A 106 -0.10 7.70 -18.72
C ASP A 106 0.72 6.48 -18.30
N TRP A 107 1.73 6.11 -19.10
CA TRP A 107 2.67 5.04 -18.75
C TRP A 107 3.45 5.37 -17.49
N ASN A 108 4.03 6.57 -17.43
CA ASN A 108 4.81 7.02 -16.28
C ASN A 108 3.93 7.07 -15.03
N PHE A 109 2.80 7.77 -15.10
CA PHE A 109 1.86 7.89 -13.99
C PHE A 109 1.34 6.52 -13.52
N GLY A 110 0.91 5.67 -14.45
CA GLY A 110 0.38 4.35 -14.12
C GLY A 110 1.40 3.46 -13.45
N LEU A 111 2.64 3.41 -13.96
CA LEU A 111 3.71 2.61 -13.36
C LEU A 111 4.21 3.20 -12.03
N ASP A 112 4.22 4.52 -11.87
CA ASP A 112 4.58 5.15 -10.60
C ASP A 112 3.61 4.75 -9.48
N ILE A 113 2.31 4.66 -9.76
CA ILE A 113 1.31 4.21 -8.80
C ILE A 113 1.33 2.68 -8.62
N LEU A 114 1.38 1.90 -9.72
CA LEU A 114 1.15 0.45 -9.68
C LEU A 114 2.36 -0.37 -9.26
N LEU A 115 3.58 0.15 -9.49
CA LEU A 115 4.83 -0.60 -9.29
C LEU A 115 5.87 0.19 -8.50
N ASN A 116 6.24 1.40 -8.96
CA ASN A 116 7.34 2.15 -8.35
C ASN A 116 7.04 2.53 -6.91
N SER A 117 5.79 2.91 -6.60
CA SER A 117 5.35 3.19 -5.22
C SER A 117 5.47 1.97 -4.32
N VAL A 118 5.12 0.77 -4.82
CA VAL A 118 5.23 -0.49 -4.06
C VAL A 118 6.68 -0.79 -3.71
N ILE A 119 7.59 -0.61 -4.67
CA ILE A 119 9.03 -0.80 -4.46
C ILE A 119 9.54 0.23 -3.43
N GLN A 120 9.22 1.51 -3.60
CA GLN A 120 9.69 2.57 -2.72
C GLN A 120 9.13 2.40 -1.30
N MET A 121 7.82 2.19 -1.14
CA MET A 121 7.20 1.92 0.16
C MET A 121 7.87 0.73 0.87
N THR A 122 8.12 -0.34 0.14
CA THR A 122 8.84 -1.49 0.69
C THR A 122 10.24 -1.08 1.16
N THR A 123 10.99 -0.37 0.32
CA THR A 123 12.36 0.05 0.63
C THR A 123 12.46 0.91 1.89
N VAL A 124 11.54 1.88 2.05
CA VAL A 124 11.61 2.81 3.20
C VAL A 124 11.09 2.20 4.51
N PHE A 125 10.19 1.21 4.44
CA PHE A 125 9.65 0.56 5.63
C PHE A 125 10.38 -0.73 6.04
N LEU A 126 11.06 -1.41 5.13
CA LEU A 126 11.77 -2.67 5.39
C LEU A 126 12.71 -2.58 6.61
N PRO A 127 13.57 -1.53 6.77
CA PRO A 127 14.46 -1.44 7.93
C PRO A 127 13.74 -1.30 9.27
N LEU A 128 12.47 -0.87 9.28
CA LEU A 128 11.64 -0.79 10.48
C LEU A 128 10.99 -2.14 10.78
N LEU A 129 10.53 -2.83 9.75
CA LEU A 129 9.89 -4.14 9.85
C LEU A 129 10.88 -5.21 10.32
N GLU A 130 12.14 -5.19 9.85
CA GLU A 130 13.21 -6.11 10.28
C GLU A 130 13.51 -6.05 11.79
N LYS A 131 13.22 -4.93 12.44
CA LYS A 131 13.38 -4.76 13.90
C LYS A 131 12.23 -5.39 14.69
N ARG A 132 11.18 -5.86 14.01
CA ARG A 132 10.02 -6.44 14.68
C ARG A 132 10.17 -7.96 14.84
N PRO A 133 9.68 -8.52 15.95
CA PRO A 133 9.70 -9.98 16.16
C PRO A 133 8.81 -10.72 15.15
N GLU A 134 7.82 -10.05 14.59
CA GLU A 134 6.93 -10.55 13.57
C GLU A 134 6.41 -9.38 12.75
N ALA A 135 6.70 -9.38 11.46
CA ALA A 135 6.28 -8.34 10.51
C ALA A 135 5.86 -8.96 9.17
N ALA A 136 5.13 -8.19 8.35
CA ALA A 136 4.80 -8.61 7.00
C ALA A 136 4.61 -7.42 6.04
N ILE A 137 4.95 -7.63 4.78
CA ILE A 137 4.59 -6.77 3.65
C ILE A 137 3.58 -7.54 2.80
N VAL A 138 2.47 -6.89 2.47
CA VAL A 138 1.42 -7.45 1.61
C VAL A 138 1.27 -6.54 0.39
N ASN A 139 1.60 -7.04 -0.77
CA ASN A 139 1.51 -6.33 -2.04
C ASN A 139 0.28 -6.79 -2.82
N THR A 140 -0.66 -5.89 -3.08
CA THR A 140 -1.86 -6.19 -3.88
C THR A 140 -1.50 -6.32 -5.36
N SER A 141 -1.35 -7.56 -5.82
CA SER A 141 -1.25 -7.87 -7.24
C SER A 141 -2.65 -8.00 -7.86
N SER A 142 -2.81 -8.78 -8.89
CA SER A 142 -4.06 -9.03 -9.60
C SER A 142 -3.99 -10.38 -10.30
N ILE A 143 -5.14 -10.91 -10.72
CA ILE A 143 -5.19 -11.98 -11.71
C ILE A 143 -4.49 -11.55 -13.02
N PHE A 144 -4.48 -10.25 -13.34
CA PHE A 144 -3.73 -9.67 -14.47
C PHE A 144 -2.22 -9.52 -14.20
N GLY A 145 -1.73 -9.98 -13.06
CA GLY A 145 -0.33 -10.27 -12.78
C GLY A 145 0.05 -11.74 -13.04
N LEU A 146 -0.91 -12.58 -13.52
CA LEU A 146 -0.71 -13.97 -13.90
C LEU A 146 -0.90 -14.21 -15.40
N PHE A 147 -1.81 -13.46 -16.04
CA PHE A 147 -2.00 -13.43 -17.50
C PHE A 147 -2.40 -12.01 -17.95
N SER A 148 -2.07 -11.70 -19.19
CA SER A 148 -2.34 -10.38 -19.76
C SER A 148 -3.67 -10.36 -20.51
N VAL A 149 -4.30 -9.17 -20.50
CA VAL A 149 -5.51 -8.88 -21.29
C VAL A 149 -5.28 -7.65 -22.18
N PRO A 150 -5.93 -7.54 -23.34
CA PRO A 150 -5.79 -6.38 -24.20
C PRO A 150 -6.31 -5.11 -23.51
N LYS A 151 -5.81 -3.94 -23.94
CA LYS A 151 -6.15 -2.60 -23.42
C LYS A 151 -5.81 -2.34 -21.94
N GLN A 152 -5.00 -3.21 -21.32
CA GLN A 152 -4.59 -3.12 -19.93
C GLN A 152 -3.06 -3.21 -19.79
N SER A 153 -2.32 -2.74 -20.80
CA SER A 153 -0.87 -2.96 -20.87
C SER A 153 -0.14 -2.39 -19.66
N ILE A 154 -0.42 -1.15 -19.24
CA ILE A 154 0.17 -0.53 -18.06
C ILE A 154 -0.16 -1.34 -16.80
N TYR A 155 -1.43 -1.69 -16.62
CA TYR A 155 -1.88 -2.46 -15.47
C TYR A 155 -1.27 -3.85 -15.43
N ASN A 156 -1.22 -4.56 -16.56
CA ASN A 156 -0.56 -5.87 -16.66
C ASN A 156 0.91 -5.76 -16.27
N VAL A 157 1.67 -4.82 -16.86
CA VAL A 157 3.09 -4.60 -16.56
C VAL A 157 3.29 -4.33 -15.07
N GLY A 158 2.51 -3.41 -14.50
CA GLY A 158 2.58 -3.07 -13.08
C GLY A 158 2.33 -4.29 -12.19
N LYS A 159 1.26 -5.06 -12.45
CA LYS A 159 0.86 -6.18 -11.59
C LYS A 159 1.73 -7.44 -11.75
N PHE A 160 2.29 -7.70 -12.95
CA PHE A 160 3.37 -8.67 -13.14
C PHE A 160 4.65 -8.24 -12.42
N GLY A 161 4.99 -6.94 -12.50
CA GLY A 161 6.14 -6.37 -11.80
C GLY A 161 6.02 -6.52 -10.28
N VAL A 162 4.86 -6.19 -9.71
CA VAL A 162 4.57 -6.40 -8.27
C VAL A 162 4.74 -7.86 -7.85
N LYS A 163 4.23 -8.81 -8.66
CA LYS A 163 4.41 -10.24 -8.39
C LYS A 163 5.89 -10.61 -8.37
N ALA A 164 6.63 -10.26 -9.44
CA ALA A 164 8.05 -10.59 -9.54
C ALA A 164 8.87 -9.97 -8.40
N PHE A 165 8.61 -8.70 -8.06
CA PHE A 165 9.25 -8.02 -6.95
C PHE A 165 8.97 -8.71 -5.61
N THR A 166 7.72 -9.10 -5.36
CA THR A 166 7.32 -9.76 -4.11
C THR A 166 7.97 -11.14 -3.97
N GLU A 167 8.05 -11.91 -5.05
CA GLU A 167 8.72 -13.21 -5.05
C GLU A 167 10.24 -13.07 -4.78
N SER A 168 10.89 -12.09 -5.42
CA SER A 168 12.31 -11.80 -5.17
C SER A 168 12.56 -11.40 -3.72
N LEU A 169 11.76 -10.46 -3.19
CA LEU A 169 11.86 -10.02 -1.80
C LEU A 169 11.67 -11.18 -0.82
N SER A 170 10.71 -12.06 -1.08
CA SER A 170 10.47 -13.23 -0.22
C SER A 170 11.69 -14.13 -0.13
N LEU A 171 12.37 -14.39 -1.27
CA LEU A 171 13.59 -15.19 -1.29
C LEU A 171 14.76 -14.50 -0.58
N GLU A 172 14.88 -13.17 -0.72
CA GLU A 172 15.90 -12.37 -0.03
C GLU A 172 15.71 -12.39 1.49
N MET A 173 14.48 -12.40 1.97
CA MET A 173 14.17 -12.44 3.41
C MET A 173 14.40 -13.82 4.05
N GLU A 174 14.59 -14.87 3.25
CA GLU A 174 14.93 -16.23 3.72
C GLU A 174 16.46 -16.47 3.81
N MET A 175 17.28 -15.54 3.29
CA MET A 175 18.75 -15.65 3.27
C MET A 175 19.37 -15.26 4.61
#